data_e8cafc02f221c25494f5ac80316a8727
#
_entry.id   e8cafc02f221c25494f5ac80316a8727
#
_cell.length_a   1.000
_cell.length_b   1.000
_cell.length_c   1.000
_cell.angle_alpha   90.00
_cell.angle_beta   90.00
_cell.angle_gamma   90.00
#
_symmetry.space_group_name_H-M   'P 1'
#
loop_
_entity.id
_entity.type
_entity.pdbx_description
1 polymer ?
#
loop_
_entity_poly.entity_id
_entity_poly.type
_entity_poly.pdbx_seq_one_letter_code
_entity_poly.pdbx_strand_id
1 'polypeptide(L)'
;MHWAEKIARQLIERNPNKEEYVCAAGISPSGSIHIGNFRDIATSYFVVKSLRKLGKKARLLFSWDEFDRMRKVPANVAKVNPDMEKYIGCPYVDVINPFGGEEKTYAEYFEREFERSIVKFGIDMDYRHQAEMYRSGKYRDYVLLSLKKRKEIFDVLDSHRTQDAKEGEREAYFPVSIYCPDCGRDTTKIVSFDEETMTCEYVCACGHKGKFDFKTDYNCKLAWKVDWPMRWMYEGVDFEPGGKDHAAKDGSYDTAKDVSRKIFGYEPPMFQGYEFIGISTSDAQAGKMSGSTGLNLTPETLLRLYEPEVLLWLYARNEPLKAFNFCLDDGILRQYFEFDKMLTEVRNGTANELTKEIMELCKIEGREVKTVPMGLIVQLGSVVDFNENMLEVVFEKIGTPYKKADFADRLERAKFWLEKCSPENVNKLGKYRNFEYYSTLDETEKAEITELYGYIERGGYTLDELQTELYAIPLRIRSLESG
;
A
#
# COMPACT_ATOMS: atom_id res chain seq x y z
N MET A 1 -16.45 -7.02 -18.76
CA MET A 1 -16.11 -7.89 -17.59
C MET A 1 -14.76 -7.48 -17.06
N HIS A 2 -14.70 -7.10 -15.80
CA HIS A 2 -13.50 -6.70 -15.09
C HIS A 2 -12.53 -7.87 -14.86
N TRP A 3 -11.23 -7.62 -14.78
CA TRP A 3 -10.21 -8.67 -14.59
C TRP A 3 -10.43 -9.49 -13.30
N ALA A 4 -10.85 -8.86 -12.21
CA ALA A 4 -11.11 -9.56 -10.94
C ALA A 4 -12.32 -10.50 -11.04
N GLU A 5 -13.38 -10.12 -11.76
CA GLU A 5 -14.52 -10.99 -11.99
C GLU A 5 -14.15 -12.16 -12.90
N LYS A 6 -13.26 -11.94 -13.88
CA LYS A 6 -12.72 -13.03 -14.72
C LYS A 6 -11.99 -14.07 -13.89
N ILE A 7 -11.12 -13.63 -12.98
CA ILE A 7 -10.41 -14.53 -12.04
C ILE A 7 -11.40 -15.25 -11.13
N ALA A 8 -12.38 -14.53 -10.56
CA ALA A 8 -13.40 -15.13 -9.70
C ALA A 8 -14.18 -16.26 -10.40
N ARG A 9 -14.56 -16.06 -11.68
CA ARG A 9 -15.23 -17.11 -12.49
C ARG A 9 -14.34 -18.32 -12.73
N GLN A 10 -13.06 -18.11 -13.02
CA GLN A 10 -12.09 -19.20 -13.17
C GLN A 10 -11.92 -20.00 -11.87
N LEU A 11 -11.91 -19.33 -10.72
CA LEU A 11 -11.86 -20.00 -9.40
C LEU A 11 -13.13 -20.85 -9.17
N ILE A 12 -14.30 -20.31 -9.50
CA ILE A 12 -15.57 -21.05 -9.38
C ILE A 12 -15.59 -22.25 -10.34
N GLU A 13 -15.13 -22.09 -11.56
CA GLU A 13 -15.05 -23.19 -12.53
C GLU A 13 -14.10 -24.30 -12.05
N ARG A 14 -12.95 -23.92 -11.47
CA ARG A 14 -11.96 -24.85 -10.93
C ARG A 14 -12.49 -25.65 -9.72
N ASN A 15 -13.22 -25.02 -8.81
CA ASN A 15 -13.74 -25.62 -7.57
C ASN A 15 -15.21 -25.25 -7.33
N PRO A 16 -16.16 -25.73 -8.17
CA PRO A 16 -17.55 -25.22 -8.15
C PRO A 16 -18.32 -25.51 -6.84
N ASN A 17 -17.95 -26.55 -6.13
CA ASN A 17 -18.60 -27.03 -4.91
C ASN A 17 -17.89 -26.58 -3.62
N LYS A 18 -16.88 -25.71 -3.72
CA LYS A 18 -16.19 -25.20 -2.53
C LYS A 18 -17.13 -24.30 -1.73
N GLU A 19 -17.17 -24.53 -0.41
CA GLU A 19 -18.05 -23.75 0.50
C GLU A 19 -17.58 -22.31 0.64
N GLU A 20 -16.27 -22.10 0.79
CA GLU A 20 -15.66 -20.79 0.96
C GLU A 20 -14.33 -20.71 0.22
N TYR A 21 -14.17 -19.70 -0.61
CA TYR A 21 -12.91 -19.41 -1.32
C TYR A 21 -11.98 -18.56 -0.46
N VAL A 22 -10.71 -18.93 -0.44
CA VAL A 22 -9.67 -18.23 0.30
C VAL A 22 -8.74 -17.52 -0.67
N CYS A 23 -8.76 -16.19 -0.66
CA CYS A 23 -7.80 -15.36 -1.37
C CYS A 23 -6.75 -14.87 -0.36
N ALA A 24 -5.48 -15.14 -0.61
CA ALA A 24 -4.41 -14.81 0.31
C ALA A 24 -3.64 -13.55 -0.11
N ALA A 25 -3.02 -12.93 0.86
CA ALA A 25 -1.98 -11.91 0.72
C ALA A 25 -1.06 -12.01 1.95
N GLY A 26 0.15 -11.49 1.87
CA GLY A 26 1.04 -11.53 3.02
C GLY A 26 2.20 -10.55 2.90
N ILE A 27 2.68 -10.05 4.04
CA ILE A 27 3.78 -9.09 4.11
C ILE A 27 4.61 -9.33 5.36
N SER A 28 5.95 -9.22 5.24
CA SER A 28 6.83 -9.15 6.40
C SER A 28 6.88 -7.71 6.93
N PRO A 29 6.73 -7.46 8.25
CA PRO A 29 6.81 -6.13 8.85
C PRO A 29 8.28 -5.68 8.97
N SER A 30 8.98 -5.65 7.84
CA SER A 30 10.41 -5.31 7.76
C SER A 30 10.71 -3.81 7.87
N GLY A 31 9.68 -3.00 7.93
CA GLY A 31 9.66 -1.54 8.02
C GLY A 31 8.25 -1.05 7.70
N SER A 32 8.05 0.26 7.58
CA SER A 32 6.77 0.82 7.15
C SER A 32 6.31 0.20 5.83
N ILE A 33 5.09 -0.30 5.83
CA ILE A 33 4.53 -0.98 4.65
C ILE A 33 4.26 0.06 3.57
N HIS A 34 4.89 -0.16 2.44
CA HIS A 34 4.83 0.73 1.30
C HIS A 34 3.55 0.54 0.50
N ILE A 35 3.03 1.61 -0.10
CA ILE A 35 1.81 1.55 -0.92
C ILE A 35 1.93 0.56 -2.09
N GLY A 36 3.14 0.29 -2.59
CA GLY A 36 3.39 -0.74 -3.60
C GLY A 36 3.01 -2.14 -3.12
N ASN A 37 3.24 -2.45 -1.83
CA ASN A 37 2.86 -3.72 -1.23
C ASN A 37 1.33 -3.84 -1.05
N PHE A 38 0.62 -2.71 -0.92
CA PHE A 38 -0.83 -2.72 -0.88
C PHE A 38 -1.48 -3.30 -2.15
N ARG A 39 -0.75 -3.34 -3.27
CA ARG A 39 -1.24 -3.97 -4.51
C ARG A 39 -1.56 -5.45 -4.34
N ASP A 40 -0.81 -6.15 -3.51
CA ASP A 40 -1.06 -7.54 -3.15
C ASP A 40 -2.46 -7.69 -2.54
N ILE A 41 -2.73 -6.90 -1.51
CA ILE A 41 -4.02 -6.89 -0.82
C ILE A 41 -5.16 -6.44 -1.73
N ALA A 42 -4.98 -5.33 -2.45
CA ALA A 42 -6.01 -4.80 -3.35
C ALA A 42 -6.42 -5.80 -4.42
N THR A 43 -5.44 -6.55 -4.98
CA THR A 43 -5.70 -7.58 -5.98
C THR A 43 -6.55 -8.71 -5.41
N SER A 44 -6.19 -9.26 -4.25
CA SER A 44 -6.97 -10.29 -3.57
C SER A 44 -8.35 -9.78 -3.13
N TYR A 45 -8.42 -8.55 -2.61
CA TYR A 45 -9.67 -7.93 -2.18
C TYR A 45 -10.70 -7.81 -3.33
N PHE A 46 -10.25 -7.38 -4.52
CA PHE A 46 -11.16 -7.27 -5.67
C PHE A 46 -11.65 -8.64 -6.15
N VAL A 47 -10.83 -9.67 -6.06
CA VAL A 47 -11.25 -11.05 -6.35
C VAL A 47 -12.27 -11.53 -5.32
N VAL A 48 -12.05 -11.27 -4.02
CA VAL A 48 -13.04 -11.59 -2.95
C VAL A 48 -14.36 -10.87 -3.20
N LYS A 49 -14.34 -9.54 -3.49
CA LYS A 49 -15.56 -8.78 -3.81
C LYS A 49 -16.28 -9.39 -5.02
N SER A 50 -15.54 -9.78 -6.04
CA SER A 50 -16.11 -10.39 -7.25
C SER A 50 -16.74 -11.78 -6.97
N LEU A 51 -16.08 -12.61 -6.15
CA LEU A 51 -16.63 -13.89 -5.69
C LEU A 51 -17.92 -13.69 -4.90
N ARG A 52 -17.94 -12.74 -3.96
CA ARG A 52 -19.12 -12.40 -3.17
C ARG A 52 -20.27 -11.89 -4.04
N LYS A 53 -19.98 -11.03 -5.02
CA LYS A 53 -20.95 -10.55 -6.03
C LYS A 53 -21.56 -11.70 -6.85
N LEU A 54 -20.78 -12.75 -7.12
CA LEU A 54 -21.23 -13.98 -7.80
C LEU A 54 -21.94 -14.97 -6.86
N GLY A 55 -22.26 -14.57 -5.63
CA GLY A 55 -23.00 -15.37 -4.66
C GLY A 55 -22.17 -16.44 -3.94
N LYS A 56 -20.84 -16.35 -4.00
CA LYS A 56 -19.95 -17.29 -3.29
C LYS A 56 -19.46 -16.71 -1.97
N LYS A 57 -19.29 -17.57 -0.96
CA LYS A 57 -18.55 -17.18 0.24
C LYS A 57 -17.07 -17.04 -0.11
N ALA A 58 -16.45 -15.97 0.32
CA ALA A 58 -15.03 -15.73 0.11
C ALA A 58 -14.48 -14.85 1.23
N ARG A 59 -13.23 -15.10 1.61
CA ARG A 59 -12.50 -14.31 2.60
C ARG A 59 -11.12 -13.93 2.09
N LEU A 60 -10.61 -12.81 2.59
CA LEU A 60 -9.24 -12.36 2.39
C LEU A 60 -8.42 -12.78 3.62
N LEU A 61 -7.51 -13.73 3.42
CA LEU A 61 -6.54 -14.14 4.42
C LEU A 61 -5.29 -13.28 4.29
N PHE A 62 -4.91 -12.60 5.35
CA PHE A 62 -3.69 -11.80 5.37
C PHE A 62 -2.67 -12.36 6.35
N SER A 63 -1.51 -12.73 5.83
CA SER A 63 -0.42 -13.30 6.62
C SER A 63 0.59 -12.22 7.01
N TRP A 64 0.78 -12.03 8.30
CA TRP A 64 1.95 -11.33 8.82
C TRP A 64 3.12 -12.31 8.92
N ASP A 65 4.20 -12.01 8.18
CA ASP A 65 5.43 -12.81 8.20
C ASP A 65 6.42 -12.27 9.26
N GLU A 66 5.91 -11.99 10.45
CA GLU A 66 6.65 -11.41 11.57
C GLU A 66 7.61 -12.40 12.23
N PHE A 67 7.47 -13.69 11.92
CA PHE A 67 8.41 -14.74 12.32
C PHE A 67 9.59 -14.87 11.36
N ASP A 68 9.64 -14.08 10.30
CA ASP A 68 10.83 -13.93 9.47
C ASP A 68 11.94 -13.20 10.22
N ARG A 69 13.19 -13.56 9.91
CA ARG A 69 14.36 -12.89 10.50
C ARG A 69 14.54 -11.47 9.98
N MET A 70 14.96 -10.58 10.84
CA MET A 70 15.46 -9.27 10.44
C MET A 70 16.74 -9.44 9.62
N ARG A 71 16.72 -9.01 8.35
CA ARG A 71 17.87 -9.14 7.43
C ARG A 71 18.77 -7.91 7.44
N LYS A 72 18.19 -6.76 7.67
CA LYS A 72 18.86 -5.45 7.71
C LYS A 72 18.04 -4.48 8.54
N VAL A 73 18.69 -3.44 9.04
CA VAL A 73 18.03 -2.32 9.71
C VAL A 73 17.74 -1.21 8.68
N PRO A 74 16.49 -0.79 8.48
CA PRO A 74 16.17 0.34 7.62
C PRO A 74 16.83 1.63 8.10
N ALA A 75 17.20 2.52 7.17
CA ALA A 75 17.94 3.75 7.49
C ALA A 75 17.20 4.68 8.46
N ASN A 76 15.86 4.76 8.36
CA ASN A 76 15.02 5.53 9.29
C ASN A 76 15.04 4.94 10.72
N VAL A 77 15.07 3.62 10.84
CA VAL A 77 15.17 2.90 12.11
C VAL A 77 16.56 3.10 12.73
N ALA A 78 17.63 2.94 11.93
CA ALA A 78 19.00 3.14 12.38
C ALA A 78 19.27 4.58 12.90
N LYS A 79 18.58 5.57 12.35
CA LYS A 79 18.64 6.96 12.85
C LYS A 79 18.05 7.13 14.25
N VAL A 80 17.01 6.36 14.59
CA VAL A 80 16.35 6.42 15.90
C VAL A 80 17.12 5.61 16.93
N ASN A 81 17.56 4.41 16.55
CA ASN A 81 18.33 3.52 17.43
C ASN A 81 19.41 2.77 16.64
N PRO A 82 20.68 3.22 16.69
CA PRO A 82 21.79 2.56 16.00
C PRO A 82 22.05 1.11 16.47
N ASP A 83 21.67 0.78 17.71
CA ASP A 83 21.91 -0.55 18.29
C ASP A 83 20.99 -1.65 17.72
N MET A 84 20.09 -1.31 16.83
CA MET A 84 19.20 -2.28 16.20
C MET A 84 19.92 -3.35 15.38
N GLU A 85 21.13 -3.11 14.94
CA GLU A 85 21.95 -4.10 14.20
C GLU A 85 22.20 -5.39 15.01
N LYS A 86 22.18 -5.32 16.35
CA LYS A 86 22.31 -6.49 17.20
C LYS A 86 21.18 -7.52 17.03
N TYR A 87 20.05 -7.11 16.48
CA TYR A 87 18.90 -7.98 16.24
C TYR A 87 18.89 -8.62 14.85
N ILE A 88 19.86 -8.33 13.99
CA ILE A 88 19.96 -9.00 12.68
C ILE A 88 20.07 -10.52 12.90
N GLY A 89 19.15 -11.27 12.26
CA GLY A 89 18.98 -12.71 12.43
C GLY A 89 17.91 -13.13 13.43
N CYS A 90 17.40 -12.21 14.27
CA CYS A 90 16.24 -12.46 15.14
C CYS A 90 14.92 -12.30 14.36
N PRO A 91 13.85 -13.03 14.70
CA PRO A 91 12.55 -12.81 14.09
C PRO A 91 12.00 -11.44 14.49
N TYR A 92 11.28 -10.77 13.58
CA TYR A 92 10.78 -9.41 13.82
C TYR A 92 9.92 -9.29 15.08
N VAL A 93 9.17 -10.34 15.42
CA VAL A 93 8.33 -10.41 16.63
C VAL A 93 9.11 -10.37 17.95
N ASP A 94 10.38 -10.75 17.93
CA ASP A 94 11.26 -10.74 19.11
C ASP A 94 12.17 -9.48 19.15
N VAL A 95 12.10 -8.62 18.15
CA VAL A 95 12.87 -7.38 18.10
C VAL A 95 12.12 -6.29 18.85
N ILE A 96 12.84 -5.53 19.69
CA ILE A 96 12.23 -4.43 20.45
C ILE A 96 11.73 -3.32 19.52
N ASN A 97 10.67 -2.64 19.92
CA ASN A 97 10.21 -1.43 19.23
C ASN A 97 11.22 -0.27 19.47
N PRO A 98 11.85 0.28 18.41
CA PRO A 98 12.81 1.37 18.57
C PRO A 98 12.18 2.75 18.71
N PHE A 99 10.89 2.91 18.43
CA PHE A 99 10.20 4.19 18.36
C PHE A 99 9.52 4.60 19.67
N GLY A 100 9.37 3.66 20.62
CA GLY A 100 8.55 3.86 21.81
C GLY A 100 7.04 3.78 21.50
N GLY A 101 6.22 4.18 22.46
CA GLY A 101 4.75 4.05 22.35
C GLY A 101 4.21 2.84 23.10
N GLU A 102 3.03 2.38 22.69
CA GLU A 102 2.34 1.26 23.35
C GLU A 102 2.79 -0.11 22.81
N GLU A 103 3.21 -0.15 21.56
CA GLU A 103 3.68 -1.37 20.90
C GLU A 103 5.01 -1.81 21.49
N LYS A 104 5.14 -3.10 21.83
CA LYS A 104 6.31 -3.64 22.51
C LYS A 104 7.39 -4.07 21.54
N THR A 105 6.99 -4.60 20.39
CA THR A 105 7.93 -5.16 19.41
C THR A 105 7.96 -4.35 18.12
N TYR A 106 9.04 -4.55 17.37
CA TYR A 106 9.23 -3.98 16.03
C TYR A 106 8.10 -4.39 15.09
N ALA A 107 7.70 -5.66 15.12
CA ALA A 107 6.62 -6.19 14.32
C ALA A 107 5.30 -5.48 14.67
N GLU A 108 4.90 -5.47 15.95
CA GLU A 108 3.67 -4.82 16.41
C GLU A 108 3.56 -3.36 15.95
N TYR A 109 4.67 -2.62 15.97
CA TYR A 109 4.67 -1.21 15.56
C TYR A 109 4.25 -1.05 14.09
N PHE A 110 4.89 -1.80 13.17
CA PHE A 110 4.59 -1.68 11.74
C PHE A 110 3.28 -2.36 11.34
N GLU A 111 2.90 -3.44 12.02
CA GLU A 111 1.60 -4.08 11.86
C GLU A 111 0.47 -3.11 12.21
N ARG A 112 0.54 -2.47 13.38
CA ARG A 112 -0.47 -1.49 13.82
C ARG A 112 -0.53 -0.25 12.94
N GLU A 113 0.62 0.27 12.50
CA GLU A 113 0.67 1.38 11.53
C GLU A 113 -0.14 1.03 10.28
N PHE A 114 0.07 -0.15 9.74
CA PHE A 114 -0.58 -0.61 8.53
C PHE A 114 -2.07 -0.93 8.75
N GLU A 115 -2.42 -1.69 9.78
CA GLU A 115 -3.80 -2.11 10.09
C GLU A 115 -4.73 -0.91 10.28
N ARG A 116 -4.25 0.16 10.97
CA ARG A 116 -5.00 1.41 11.12
C ARG A 116 -5.34 2.06 9.77
N SER A 117 -4.46 1.92 8.79
CA SER A 117 -4.72 2.43 7.43
C SER A 117 -5.73 1.56 6.68
N ILE A 118 -5.65 0.24 6.81
CA ILE A 118 -6.51 -0.71 6.10
C ILE A 118 -7.98 -0.56 6.47
N VAL A 119 -8.28 -0.28 7.72
CA VAL A 119 -9.65 -0.02 8.18
C VAL A 119 -10.30 1.11 7.39
N LYS A 120 -9.55 2.14 6.98
CA LYS A 120 -10.05 3.27 6.19
C LYS A 120 -10.49 2.89 4.78
N PHE A 121 -10.00 1.77 4.24
CA PHE A 121 -10.43 1.21 2.95
C PHE A 121 -11.67 0.31 3.05
N GLY A 122 -12.16 0.05 4.24
CA GLY A 122 -13.27 -0.88 4.45
C GLY A 122 -12.93 -2.34 4.07
N ILE A 123 -11.66 -2.69 4.09
CA ILE A 123 -11.18 -4.04 3.78
C ILE A 123 -11.23 -4.88 5.05
N ASP A 124 -12.01 -5.94 5.02
CA ASP A 124 -12.08 -6.95 6.05
C ASP A 124 -11.10 -8.09 5.72
N MET A 125 -10.19 -8.37 6.67
CA MET A 125 -9.13 -9.37 6.52
C MET A 125 -9.05 -10.28 7.74
N ASP A 126 -8.88 -11.58 7.48
CA ASP A 126 -8.52 -12.55 8.51
C ASP A 126 -6.99 -12.55 8.69
N TYR A 127 -6.53 -11.95 9.77
CA TYR A 127 -5.11 -11.89 10.05
C TYR A 127 -4.56 -13.24 10.55
N ARG A 128 -3.39 -13.60 10.04
CA ARG A 128 -2.64 -14.77 10.45
C ARG A 128 -1.23 -14.36 10.87
N HIS A 129 -0.92 -14.51 12.15
CA HIS A 129 0.41 -14.26 12.69
C HIS A 129 1.25 -15.54 12.65
N GLN A 130 2.32 -15.53 11.88
CA GLN A 130 3.12 -16.73 11.65
C GLN A 130 3.87 -17.20 12.90
N ALA A 131 4.33 -16.26 13.75
CA ALA A 131 4.95 -16.64 15.03
C ALA A 131 3.98 -17.42 15.92
N GLU A 132 2.71 -17.03 15.99
CA GLU A 132 1.67 -17.77 16.72
C GLU A 132 1.50 -19.18 16.14
N MET A 133 1.40 -19.28 14.81
CA MET A 133 1.18 -20.56 14.13
C MET A 133 2.31 -21.56 14.39
N TYR A 134 3.56 -21.09 14.32
CA TYR A 134 4.72 -21.93 14.63
C TYR A 134 4.78 -22.25 16.11
N ARG A 135 4.83 -21.26 16.99
CA ARG A 135 5.09 -21.40 18.43
C ARG A 135 3.98 -22.14 19.18
N SER A 136 2.75 -22.12 18.67
CA SER A 136 1.65 -22.93 19.21
C SER A 136 1.68 -24.41 18.78
N GLY A 137 2.61 -24.77 17.89
CA GLY A 137 2.70 -26.14 17.34
C GLY A 137 1.66 -26.49 16.29
N LYS A 138 0.86 -25.50 15.80
CA LYS A 138 -0.13 -25.73 14.72
C LYS A 138 0.52 -26.25 13.43
N TYR A 139 1.76 -25.85 13.15
CA TYR A 139 2.51 -26.30 11.98
C TYR A 139 3.43 -27.50 12.24
N ARG A 140 3.45 -28.06 13.47
CA ARG A 140 4.35 -29.16 13.86
C ARG A 140 4.34 -30.31 12.84
N ASP A 141 3.18 -30.85 12.52
CA ASP A 141 3.08 -32.05 11.67
C ASP A 141 3.62 -31.79 10.25
N TYR A 142 3.52 -30.56 9.76
CA TYR A 142 4.06 -30.16 8.47
C TYR A 142 5.56 -29.89 8.49
N VAL A 143 6.09 -29.42 9.62
CA VAL A 143 7.54 -29.33 9.86
C VAL A 143 8.12 -30.74 9.86
N LEU A 144 7.50 -31.67 10.60
CA LEU A 144 7.91 -33.08 10.62
C LEU A 144 7.83 -33.74 9.24
N LEU A 145 6.77 -33.49 8.49
CA LEU A 145 6.65 -33.98 7.10
C LEU A 145 7.76 -33.43 6.21
N SER A 146 8.06 -32.12 6.32
CA SER A 146 9.12 -31.48 5.55
C SER A 146 10.50 -32.06 5.87
N LEU A 147 10.76 -32.38 7.14
CA LEU A 147 12.01 -33.03 7.56
C LEU A 147 12.12 -34.46 7.02
N LYS A 148 11.05 -35.26 7.09
CA LYS A 148 11.01 -36.60 6.50
C LYS A 148 11.24 -36.59 4.99
N LYS A 149 10.70 -35.59 4.31
CA LYS A 149 10.81 -35.41 2.84
C LYS A 149 11.91 -34.43 2.42
N ARG A 150 12.87 -34.11 3.30
CA ARG A 150 13.88 -33.09 3.05
C ARG A 150 14.69 -33.31 1.77
N LYS A 151 14.99 -34.58 1.45
CA LYS A 151 15.72 -34.94 0.24
C LYS A 151 14.88 -34.76 -1.03
N GLU A 152 13.58 -35.12 -0.98
CA GLU A 152 12.64 -34.88 -2.07
C GLU A 152 12.44 -33.36 -2.28
N ILE A 153 12.36 -32.60 -1.18
CA ILE A 153 12.29 -31.13 -1.25
C ILE A 153 13.53 -30.56 -1.91
N PHE A 154 14.73 -31.05 -1.51
CA PHE A 154 15.97 -30.64 -2.16
C PHE A 154 15.96 -30.90 -3.65
N ASP A 155 15.55 -32.08 -4.09
CA ASP A 155 15.47 -32.46 -5.51
C ASP A 155 14.53 -31.54 -6.29
N VAL A 156 13.40 -31.13 -5.69
CA VAL A 156 12.49 -30.14 -6.30
C VAL A 156 13.18 -28.80 -6.40
N LEU A 157 13.79 -28.30 -5.32
CA LEU A 157 14.46 -26.99 -5.32
C LEU A 157 15.63 -26.96 -6.32
N ASP A 158 16.37 -28.04 -6.41
CA ASP A 158 17.53 -28.19 -7.29
C ASP A 158 17.13 -28.19 -8.77
N SER A 159 15.98 -28.78 -9.11
CA SER A 159 15.44 -28.79 -10.48
C SER A 159 15.11 -27.38 -11.02
N HIS A 160 15.00 -26.39 -10.15
CA HIS A 160 14.77 -24.97 -10.51
C HIS A 160 16.04 -24.11 -10.38
N ARG A 161 17.21 -24.71 -10.12
CA ARG A 161 18.48 -23.98 -10.05
C ARG A 161 19.12 -23.87 -11.43
N THR A 162 19.93 -22.82 -11.58
CA THR A 162 20.78 -22.64 -12.77
C THR A 162 22.18 -23.23 -12.59
N GLN A 163 22.55 -23.67 -11.38
CA GLN A 163 23.84 -24.24 -11.04
C GLN A 163 23.62 -25.62 -10.44
N ASP A 164 24.47 -26.58 -10.83
CA ASP A 164 24.44 -27.94 -10.29
C ASP A 164 24.71 -27.96 -8.78
N ALA A 165 24.05 -28.88 -8.08
CA ALA A 165 24.29 -29.11 -6.66
C ALA A 165 25.72 -29.58 -6.41
N LYS A 166 26.30 -29.13 -5.30
CA LYS A 166 27.61 -29.61 -4.85
C LYS A 166 27.49 -31.00 -4.24
N GLU A 167 28.55 -31.76 -4.30
CA GLU A 167 28.62 -33.06 -3.65
C GLU A 167 28.30 -32.92 -2.13
N GLY A 168 27.41 -33.79 -1.63
CA GLY A 168 26.92 -33.79 -0.25
C GLY A 168 25.89 -32.72 0.13
N GLU A 169 25.58 -31.75 -0.77
CA GLU A 169 24.62 -30.68 -0.47
C GLU A 169 23.22 -31.24 -0.16
N ARG A 170 22.76 -32.25 -0.92
CA ARG A 170 21.48 -32.93 -0.71
C ARG A 170 21.36 -33.57 0.66
N GLU A 171 22.43 -34.22 1.13
CA GLU A 171 22.43 -34.87 2.42
C GLU A 171 22.50 -33.87 3.61
N ALA A 172 23.15 -32.74 3.38
CA ALA A 172 23.28 -31.66 4.36
C ALA A 172 22.09 -30.69 4.39
N TYR A 173 21.13 -30.83 3.47
CA TYR A 173 20.01 -29.93 3.37
C TYR A 173 18.95 -30.18 4.44
N PHE A 174 18.54 -29.11 5.13
CA PHE A 174 17.39 -29.08 6.03
C PHE A 174 16.48 -27.90 5.65
N PRO A 175 15.16 -28.12 5.43
CA PRO A 175 14.21 -27.08 5.05
C PRO A 175 13.77 -26.22 6.23
N VAL A 176 14.53 -26.16 7.31
CA VAL A 176 14.15 -25.50 8.56
C VAL A 176 15.35 -24.76 9.17
N SER A 177 15.08 -23.63 9.78
CA SER A 177 16.00 -22.87 10.63
C SER A 177 15.51 -22.89 12.08
N ILE A 178 16.42 -23.09 13.04
CA ILE A 178 16.13 -23.02 14.47
C ILE A 178 16.55 -21.65 14.97
N TYR A 179 15.72 -20.98 15.75
CA TYR A 179 16.12 -19.76 16.44
C TYR A 179 16.83 -20.11 17.74
N CYS A 180 18.04 -19.60 17.93
CA CYS A 180 18.88 -19.90 19.07
C CYS A 180 18.29 -19.35 20.39
N PRO A 181 18.13 -20.12 21.44
CA PRO A 181 17.58 -19.64 22.71
C PRO A 181 18.45 -18.58 23.41
N ASP A 182 19.78 -18.57 23.16
CA ASP A 182 20.70 -17.64 23.81
C ASP A 182 20.75 -16.29 23.11
N CYS A 183 20.82 -16.25 21.76
CA CYS A 183 20.97 -15.01 21.01
C CYS A 183 19.75 -14.63 20.15
N GLY A 184 18.72 -15.47 20.11
CA GLY A 184 17.49 -15.25 19.34
C GLY A 184 17.63 -15.38 17.81
N ARG A 185 18.84 -15.62 17.28
CA ARG A 185 19.12 -15.59 15.85
C ARG A 185 18.94 -16.94 15.18
N ASP A 186 18.67 -16.93 13.88
CA ASP A 186 18.61 -18.12 13.00
C ASP A 186 19.98 -18.57 12.48
N THR A 187 21.07 -18.12 13.08
CA THR A 187 22.45 -18.47 12.71
C THR A 187 22.87 -19.85 13.25
N THR A 188 21.90 -20.75 13.34
CA THR A 188 22.10 -22.14 13.78
C THR A 188 22.40 -23.04 12.58
N LYS A 189 23.18 -24.09 12.84
CA LYS A 189 23.51 -25.15 11.90
C LYS A 189 23.26 -26.50 12.53
N ILE A 190 22.43 -27.34 11.93
CA ILE A 190 22.22 -28.73 12.33
C ILE A 190 23.49 -29.50 12.04
N VAL A 191 24.02 -30.21 13.06
CA VAL A 191 25.26 -31.01 12.97
C VAL A 191 24.98 -32.50 12.98
N SER A 192 23.88 -32.94 13.62
CA SER A 192 23.38 -34.31 13.58
C SER A 192 21.87 -34.30 13.56
N PHE A 193 21.27 -35.28 12.92
CA PHE A 193 19.82 -35.44 12.85
C PHE A 193 19.41 -36.90 12.89
N ASP A 194 18.52 -37.22 13.80
CA ASP A 194 17.92 -38.54 13.96
C ASP A 194 16.49 -38.54 13.37
N GLU A 195 16.32 -39.27 12.28
CA GLU A 195 15.02 -39.34 11.55
C GLU A 195 13.97 -40.16 12.31
N GLU A 196 14.33 -41.07 13.22
CA GLU A 196 13.38 -41.89 13.99
C GLU A 196 12.76 -41.05 15.12
N THR A 197 13.62 -40.37 15.84
CA THR A 197 13.21 -39.53 16.98
C THR A 197 12.76 -38.15 16.56
N MET A 198 13.10 -37.66 15.35
CA MET A 198 12.92 -36.29 14.89
C MET A 198 13.65 -35.28 15.80
N THR A 199 14.83 -35.60 16.22
CA THR A 199 15.70 -34.76 17.06
C THR A 199 16.96 -34.37 16.32
N CYS A 200 17.55 -33.25 16.68
CA CYS A 200 18.82 -32.84 16.11
C CYS A 200 19.73 -32.23 17.20
N GLU A 201 21.02 -32.27 16.93
CA GLU A 201 21.98 -31.40 17.58
C GLU A 201 22.35 -30.25 16.64
N TYR A 202 22.50 -29.09 17.20
CA TYR A 202 22.85 -27.89 16.44
C TYR A 202 23.87 -27.02 17.13
N VAL A 203 24.58 -26.24 16.36
CA VAL A 203 25.49 -25.20 16.84
C VAL A 203 25.06 -23.85 16.31
N CYS A 204 25.19 -22.81 17.11
CA CYS A 204 24.93 -21.44 16.73
C CYS A 204 26.22 -20.66 16.55
N ALA A 205 26.22 -19.66 15.68
CA ALA A 205 27.36 -18.76 15.49
C ALA A 205 27.75 -17.99 16.77
N CYS A 206 26.83 -17.82 17.74
CA CYS A 206 27.15 -17.25 19.07
C CYS A 206 27.95 -18.18 19.99
N GLY A 207 28.16 -19.43 19.61
CA GLY A 207 28.85 -20.45 20.42
C GLY A 207 27.93 -21.42 21.17
N HIS A 208 26.61 -21.13 21.21
CA HIS A 208 25.64 -22.05 21.81
C HIS A 208 25.59 -23.39 21.07
N LYS A 209 25.47 -24.47 21.82
CA LYS A 209 25.26 -25.83 21.31
C LYS A 209 24.03 -26.40 22.01
N GLY A 210 23.09 -26.91 21.25
CA GLY A 210 21.80 -27.38 21.77
C GLY A 210 21.31 -28.64 21.09
N LYS A 211 20.28 -29.21 21.68
CA LYS A 211 19.44 -30.23 21.09
C LYS A 211 18.06 -29.64 20.80
N PHE A 212 17.40 -30.10 19.76
CA PHE A 212 16.06 -29.67 19.38
C PHE A 212 15.21 -30.91 19.03
N ASP A 213 14.05 -31.01 19.66
CA ASP A 213 13.06 -32.04 19.36
C ASP A 213 11.91 -31.44 18.58
N PHE A 214 11.84 -31.66 17.28
CA PHE A 214 10.81 -31.10 16.40
C PHE A 214 9.37 -31.56 16.72
N LYS A 215 9.20 -32.53 17.67
CA LYS A 215 7.87 -32.94 18.15
C LYS A 215 7.36 -32.04 19.27
N THR A 216 8.26 -31.41 20.03
CA THR A 216 7.95 -30.65 21.25
C THR A 216 8.47 -29.21 21.23
N ASP A 217 9.50 -28.94 20.45
CA ASP A 217 10.11 -27.62 20.34
C ASP A 217 9.63 -26.94 19.07
N TYR A 218 9.14 -25.72 19.19
CA TYR A 218 8.45 -25.02 18.10
C TYR A 218 9.13 -23.73 17.64
N ASN A 219 10.27 -23.37 18.25
CA ASN A 219 11.00 -22.16 17.89
C ASN A 219 11.88 -22.36 16.66
N CYS A 220 11.27 -22.82 15.59
CA CYS A 220 11.90 -23.05 14.29
C CYS A 220 10.96 -22.60 13.19
N LYS A 221 11.51 -22.33 12.01
CA LYS A 221 10.75 -21.88 10.84
C LYS A 221 11.20 -22.61 9.57
N LEU A 222 10.25 -23.05 8.75
CA LEU A 222 10.53 -23.60 7.43
C LEU A 222 11.13 -22.51 6.50
N ALA A 223 12.00 -22.94 5.61
CA ALA A 223 12.52 -22.09 4.54
C ALA A 223 11.36 -21.61 3.66
N TRP A 224 11.41 -20.34 3.21
CA TRP A 224 10.32 -19.68 2.47
C TRP A 224 9.70 -20.50 1.35
N LYS A 225 10.52 -21.13 0.50
CA LYS A 225 10.04 -21.94 -0.63
C LYS A 225 9.32 -23.23 -0.22
N VAL A 226 9.34 -23.58 1.08
CA VAL A 226 8.64 -24.74 1.68
C VAL A 226 7.49 -24.26 2.58
N ASP A 227 7.73 -23.20 3.32
CA ASP A 227 6.76 -22.54 4.20
C ASP A 227 5.52 -22.05 3.40
N TRP A 228 5.75 -21.34 2.32
CA TRP A 228 4.69 -20.76 1.50
C TRP A 228 3.71 -21.82 0.95
N PRO A 229 4.12 -22.88 0.24
CA PRO A 229 3.21 -23.93 -0.22
C PRO A 229 2.61 -24.75 0.93
N MET A 230 3.29 -24.91 2.07
CA MET A 230 2.70 -25.52 3.25
C MET A 230 1.51 -24.73 3.75
N ARG A 231 1.63 -23.39 3.80
CA ARG A 231 0.54 -22.50 4.21
C ARG A 231 -0.64 -22.53 3.23
N TRP A 232 -0.39 -22.65 1.91
CA TRP A 232 -1.46 -22.83 0.93
C TRP A 232 -2.34 -24.03 1.26
N MET A 233 -1.71 -25.15 1.56
CA MET A 233 -2.42 -26.38 1.91
C MET A 233 -3.13 -26.24 3.26
N TYR A 234 -2.46 -25.69 4.27
CA TYR A 234 -3.01 -25.54 5.62
C TYR A 234 -4.26 -24.65 5.65
N GLU A 235 -4.24 -23.52 4.93
CA GLU A 235 -5.34 -22.55 4.89
C GLU A 235 -6.35 -22.82 3.77
N GLY A 236 -6.06 -23.74 2.88
CA GLY A 236 -6.91 -24.05 1.72
C GLY A 236 -6.98 -22.89 0.73
N VAL A 237 -5.85 -22.25 0.42
CA VAL A 237 -5.78 -21.06 -0.44
C VAL A 237 -6.13 -21.40 -1.89
N ASP A 238 -7.04 -20.63 -2.49
CA ASP A 238 -7.46 -20.78 -3.88
C ASP A 238 -6.81 -19.78 -4.83
N PHE A 239 -6.50 -18.59 -4.30
CA PHE A 239 -5.93 -17.48 -5.06
C PHE A 239 -4.90 -16.72 -4.24
N GLU A 240 -3.78 -16.40 -4.85
CA GLU A 240 -2.78 -15.50 -4.27
C GLU A 240 -2.07 -14.72 -5.37
N PRO A 241 -2.00 -13.39 -5.30
CA PRO A 241 -1.19 -12.59 -6.20
C PRO A 241 0.26 -12.54 -5.75
N GLY A 242 1.12 -12.00 -6.59
CA GLY A 242 2.52 -11.72 -6.22
C GLY A 242 3.19 -10.78 -7.20
N GLY A 243 4.26 -10.12 -6.78
CA GLY A 243 5.07 -9.31 -7.68
C GLY A 243 5.53 -10.09 -8.90
N LYS A 244 5.74 -9.41 -10.01
CA LYS A 244 6.16 -10.03 -11.29
C LYS A 244 7.45 -10.84 -11.21
N ASP A 245 8.31 -10.53 -10.25
CA ASP A 245 9.55 -11.28 -9.98
C ASP A 245 9.28 -12.68 -9.45
N HIS A 246 8.21 -12.89 -8.67
CA HIS A 246 7.75 -14.22 -8.26
C HIS A 246 7.10 -15.01 -9.40
N ALA A 247 6.52 -14.31 -10.38
CA ALA A 247 5.88 -14.89 -11.55
C ALA A 247 6.85 -15.32 -12.67
N ALA A 248 8.13 -14.95 -12.56
CA ALA A 248 9.14 -15.30 -13.56
C ALA A 248 9.27 -16.84 -13.69
N LYS A 249 9.61 -17.32 -14.88
CA LYS A 249 9.92 -18.74 -15.11
C LYS A 249 11.04 -19.17 -14.16
N ASP A 250 10.87 -20.32 -13.50
CA ASP A 250 11.75 -20.86 -12.46
C ASP A 250 11.86 -19.94 -11.21
N GLY A 251 10.92 -18.99 -11.08
CA GLY A 251 10.80 -18.09 -9.94
C GLY A 251 10.27 -18.79 -8.69
N SER A 252 10.01 -17.99 -7.67
CA SER A 252 9.56 -18.52 -6.38
C SER A 252 8.22 -19.25 -6.47
N TYR A 253 7.30 -18.79 -7.32
CA TYR A 253 6.00 -19.43 -7.48
C TYR A 253 6.12 -20.80 -8.17
N ASP A 254 6.91 -20.92 -9.26
CA ASP A 254 7.10 -22.20 -9.96
C ASP A 254 7.70 -23.27 -9.03
N THR A 255 8.70 -22.88 -8.24
CA THR A 255 9.28 -23.75 -7.22
C THR A 255 8.25 -24.14 -6.15
N ALA A 256 7.53 -23.18 -5.59
CA ALA A 256 6.52 -23.42 -4.55
C ALA A 256 5.36 -24.29 -5.04
N LYS A 257 4.95 -24.12 -6.30
CA LYS A 257 3.94 -24.93 -6.96
C LYS A 257 4.31 -26.42 -7.01
N ASP A 258 5.56 -26.71 -7.35
CA ASP A 258 6.06 -28.10 -7.40
C ASP A 258 6.21 -28.69 -6.00
N VAL A 259 6.67 -27.93 -5.02
CA VAL A 259 6.70 -28.34 -3.60
C VAL A 259 5.28 -28.62 -3.11
N SER A 260 4.31 -27.75 -3.43
CA SER A 260 2.91 -27.92 -3.04
C SER A 260 2.35 -29.26 -3.51
N ARG A 261 2.52 -29.60 -4.81
CA ARG A 261 2.02 -30.84 -5.38
C ARG A 261 2.76 -32.08 -4.89
N LYS A 262 4.09 -32.06 -4.92
CA LYS A 262 4.91 -33.25 -4.69
C LYS A 262 5.08 -33.58 -3.20
N ILE A 263 5.12 -32.55 -2.34
CA ILE A 263 5.39 -32.72 -0.91
C ILE A 263 4.10 -32.70 -0.09
N PHE A 264 3.24 -31.71 -0.34
CA PHE A 264 2.03 -31.50 0.46
C PHE A 264 0.77 -32.06 -0.18
N GLY A 265 0.81 -32.52 -1.44
CA GLY A 265 -0.34 -33.09 -2.13
C GLY A 265 -1.48 -32.09 -2.37
N TYR A 266 -1.13 -30.80 -2.40
CA TYR A 266 -2.07 -29.69 -2.57
C TYR A 266 -1.93 -29.06 -3.94
N GLU A 267 -3.07 -28.88 -4.65
CA GLU A 267 -3.06 -28.14 -5.90
C GLU A 267 -2.85 -26.66 -5.63
N PRO A 268 -1.76 -26.02 -6.12
CA PRO A 268 -1.41 -24.65 -5.77
C PRO A 268 -2.51 -23.67 -6.16
N PRO A 269 -2.62 -22.53 -5.46
CA PRO A 269 -3.59 -21.51 -5.79
C PRO A 269 -3.42 -20.98 -7.20
N MET A 270 -4.48 -20.41 -7.77
CA MET A 270 -4.33 -19.58 -8.96
C MET A 270 -3.49 -18.36 -8.59
N PHE A 271 -2.49 -18.07 -9.42
CA PHE A 271 -1.55 -16.99 -9.18
C PHE A 271 -1.74 -15.86 -10.20
N GLN A 272 -1.76 -14.63 -9.71
CA GLN A 272 -1.79 -13.44 -10.55
C GLN A 272 -0.57 -12.57 -10.27
N GLY A 273 0.36 -12.51 -11.23
CA GLY A 273 1.45 -11.57 -11.17
C GLY A 273 0.96 -10.13 -11.30
N TYR A 274 1.60 -9.20 -10.61
CA TYR A 274 1.32 -7.78 -10.76
C TYR A 274 2.60 -6.97 -11.00
N GLU A 275 2.42 -5.84 -11.74
CA GLU A 275 3.50 -4.91 -12.07
C GLU A 275 3.72 -3.92 -10.94
N PHE A 276 4.90 -3.33 -10.88
CA PHE A 276 5.22 -2.29 -9.90
C PHE A 276 4.41 -1.02 -10.12
N ILE A 277 4.24 -0.27 -9.03
CA ILE A 277 3.59 1.04 -9.03
C ILE A 277 4.69 2.09 -8.93
N GLY A 278 4.58 3.11 -9.76
CA GLY A 278 5.45 4.27 -9.74
C GLY A 278 4.83 5.45 -9.02
N ILE A 279 5.61 6.52 -8.96
CA ILE A 279 5.20 7.82 -8.45
C ILE A 279 5.62 8.87 -9.45
N SER A 280 4.68 9.76 -9.79
CA SER A 280 4.93 10.95 -10.58
C SER A 280 5.13 12.14 -9.64
N THR A 281 6.17 12.92 -9.88
CA THR A 281 6.48 14.15 -9.17
C THR A 281 6.87 15.22 -10.19
N SER A 282 6.83 16.50 -9.80
CA SER A 282 7.24 17.62 -10.66
C SER A 282 8.74 17.58 -11.05
N ASP A 283 9.55 16.88 -10.25
CA ASP A 283 10.97 16.65 -10.58
C ASP A 283 11.13 15.39 -11.45
N ALA A 284 11.50 15.58 -12.71
CA ALA A 284 11.67 14.51 -13.71
C ALA A 284 12.70 13.40 -13.34
N GLN A 285 13.45 13.55 -12.25
CA GLN A 285 14.42 12.57 -11.74
C GLN A 285 13.88 11.61 -10.68
N ALA A 286 12.66 11.77 -10.23
CA ALA A 286 12.10 11.03 -9.08
C ALA A 286 11.41 9.70 -9.44
N GLY A 287 11.75 9.07 -10.54
CA GLY A 287 11.19 7.77 -10.99
C GLY A 287 11.44 6.56 -10.07
N LYS A 288 12.08 6.74 -8.91
CA LYS A 288 12.16 5.76 -7.83
C LYS A 288 11.52 6.32 -6.56
N MET A 289 10.70 5.52 -5.92
CA MET A 289 9.97 5.75 -4.68
C MET A 289 10.86 6.15 -3.47
N SER A 290 11.81 7.07 -3.63
CA SER A 290 12.69 7.49 -2.56
C SER A 290 12.98 8.99 -2.61
N GLY A 291 12.46 9.70 -1.65
CA GLY A 291 13.21 10.76 -0.98
C GLY A 291 13.07 12.19 -1.47
N SER A 292 12.56 12.51 -2.66
CA SER A 292 12.52 13.91 -3.12
C SER A 292 11.49 14.79 -2.37
N THR A 293 10.40 14.20 -1.89
CA THR A 293 9.38 14.92 -1.10
C THR A 293 9.53 14.71 0.41
N GLY A 294 10.44 13.83 0.86
CA GLY A 294 10.55 13.43 2.27
C GLY A 294 9.33 12.67 2.80
N LEU A 295 8.37 12.31 1.94
CA LEU A 295 7.17 11.57 2.32
C LEU A 295 7.47 10.07 2.30
N ASN A 296 7.15 9.41 3.41
CA ASN A 296 7.10 7.96 3.45
C ASN A 296 5.79 7.49 2.80
N LEU A 297 5.88 6.81 1.66
CA LEU A 297 4.71 6.48 0.82
C LEU A 297 3.98 5.23 1.31
N THR A 298 3.48 5.32 2.52
CA THR A 298 2.59 4.34 3.14
C THR A 298 1.14 4.57 2.70
N PRO A 299 0.24 3.58 2.86
CA PRO A 299 -1.20 3.80 2.68
C PRO A 299 -1.73 4.98 3.50
N GLU A 300 -1.23 5.19 4.73
CA GLU A 300 -1.63 6.32 5.57
C GLU A 300 -1.27 7.68 4.95
N THR A 301 -0.05 7.82 4.45
CA THR A 301 0.37 9.06 3.79
C THR A 301 -0.45 9.34 2.54
N LEU A 302 -0.72 8.31 1.73
CA LEU A 302 -1.55 8.50 0.53
C LEU A 302 -3.01 8.79 0.86
N LEU A 303 -3.55 8.30 1.96
CA LEU A 303 -4.88 8.67 2.44
C LEU A 303 -5.01 10.14 2.85
N ARG A 304 -3.90 10.84 3.07
CA ARG A 304 -3.89 12.28 3.26
C ARG A 304 -3.91 13.07 1.94
N LEU A 305 -3.67 12.41 0.82
CA LEU A 305 -3.70 12.99 -0.53
C LEU A 305 -4.95 12.56 -1.30
N TYR A 306 -5.35 11.31 -1.15
CA TYR A 306 -6.45 10.68 -1.87
C TYR A 306 -7.54 10.22 -0.92
N GLU A 307 -8.78 10.31 -1.35
CA GLU A 307 -9.87 9.55 -0.72
C GLU A 307 -9.63 8.04 -0.91
N PRO A 308 -10.02 7.19 0.05
CA PRO A 308 -9.74 5.75 -0.06
C PRO A 308 -10.40 5.12 -1.29
N GLU A 309 -11.57 5.60 -1.73
CA GLU A 309 -12.25 5.15 -2.95
C GLU A 309 -11.45 5.50 -4.21
N VAL A 310 -10.80 6.67 -4.24
CA VAL A 310 -9.93 7.09 -5.36
C VAL A 310 -8.67 6.20 -5.41
N LEU A 311 -8.09 5.87 -4.25
CA LEU A 311 -6.98 4.93 -4.18
C LEU A 311 -7.38 3.55 -4.69
N LEU A 312 -8.49 2.99 -4.21
CA LEU A 312 -9.01 1.70 -4.69
C LEU A 312 -9.28 1.73 -6.20
N TRP A 313 -9.83 2.84 -6.71
CA TRP A 313 -10.09 3.02 -8.14
C TRP A 313 -8.82 2.99 -8.99
N LEU A 314 -7.72 3.59 -8.51
CA LEU A 314 -6.43 3.53 -9.21
C LEU A 314 -5.92 2.09 -9.37
N TYR A 315 -6.17 1.24 -8.37
CA TYR A 315 -5.85 -0.19 -8.48
C TYR A 315 -6.84 -0.95 -9.37
N ALA A 316 -8.14 -0.72 -9.19
CA ALA A 316 -9.18 -1.47 -9.89
C ALA A 316 -9.18 -1.19 -11.39
N ARG A 317 -9.03 0.09 -11.82
CA ARG A 317 -9.06 0.48 -13.24
C ARG A 317 -7.90 -0.07 -14.05
N ASN A 318 -6.81 -0.47 -13.42
CA ASN A 318 -5.64 -1.01 -14.07
C ASN A 318 -5.57 -2.52 -13.89
N GLU A 319 -5.34 -3.23 -14.98
CA GLU A 319 -5.05 -4.67 -14.91
C GLU A 319 -3.79 -4.91 -14.06
N PRO A 320 -3.69 -6.04 -13.33
CA PRO A 320 -2.56 -6.31 -12.43
C PRO A 320 -1.19 -6.16 -13.11
N LEU A 321 -1.02 -6.63 -14.33
CA LEU A 321 0.25 -6.53 -15.08
C LEU A 321 0.50 -5.16 -15.72
N LYS A 322 -0.40 -4.18 -15.55
CA LYS A 322 -0.22 -2.84 -16.05
C LYS A 322 0.33 -1.93 -14.95
N ALA A 323 1.48 -1.31 -15.23
CA ALA A 323 2.03 -0.28 -14.35
C ALA A 323 1.14 0.98 -14.33
N PHE A 324 1.09 1.67 -13.22
CA PHE A 324 0.50 3.00 -13.09
C PHE A 324 1.25 3.80 -12.01
N ASN A 325 1.02 5.11 -11.98
CA ASN A 325 1.64 6.00 -11.02
C ASN A 325 0.61 6.64 -10.10
N PHE A 326 0.93 6.77 -8.83
CA PHE A 326 0.35 7.80 -7.97
C PHE A 326 0.98 9.14 -8.33
N CYS A 327 0.18 10.19 -8.39
CA CYS A 327 0.65 11.52 -8.75
C CYS A 327 0.78 12.39 -7.50
N LEU A 328 1.98 12.88 -7.24
CA LEU A 328 2.24 13.93 -6.25
C LEU A 328 2.30 15.31 -6.90
N ASP A 329 2.42 15.35 -8.23
CA ASP A 329 2.30 16.52 -9.09
C ASP A 329 0.84 16.85 -9.44
N ASP A 330 0.62 17.81 -10.32
CA ASP A 330 -0.71 18.22 -10.79
C ASP A 330 -1.55 17.09 -11.42
N GLY A 331 -0.91 15.95 -11.73
CA GLY A 331 -1.60 14.75 -12.19
C GLY A 331 -2.64 14.23 -11.18
N ILE A 332 -2.50 14.55 -9.88
CA ILE A 332 -3.49 14.21 -8.85
C ILE A 332 -4.87 14.81 -9.17
N LEU A 333 -4.90 16.07 -9.66
CA LEU A 333 -6.15 16.77 -10.01
C LEU A 333 -6.86 16.05 -11.16
N ARG A 334 -6.09 15.57 -12.13
CA ARG A 334 -6.63 14.77 -13.24
C ARG A 334 -7.17 13.42 -12.75
N GLN A 335 -6.49 12.76 -11.82
CA GLN A 335 -6.97 11.48 -11.27
C GLN A 335 -8.30 11.66 -10.52
N TYR A 336 -8.44 12.71 -9.72
CA TYR A 336 -9.72 13.05 -9.09
C TYR A 336 -10.81 13.36 -10.11
N PHE A 337 -10.50 14.14 -11.14
CA PHE A 337 -11.47 14.47 -12.21
C PHE A 337 -11.95 13.22 -12.95
N GLU A 338 -11.04 12.30 -13.31
CA GLU A 338 -11.41 11.06 -14.00
C GLU A 338 -12.26 10.15 -13.11
N PHE A 339 -11.95 10.05 -11.82
CA PHE A 339 -12.76 9.31 -10.86
C PHE A 339 -14.15 9.92 -10.70
N ASP A 340 -14.24 11.23 -10.47
CA ASP A 340 -15.52 11.95 -10.31
C ASP A 340 -16.41 11.82 -11.55
N LYS A 341 -15.82 11.88 -12.74
CA LYS A 341 -16.51 11.66 -14.00
C LYS A 341 -17.13 10.26 -14.05
N MET A 342 -16.35 9.23 -13.78
CA MET A 342 -16.85 7.85 -13.80
C MET A 342 -17.94 7.62 -12.74
N LEU A 343 -17.79 8.18 -11.55
CA LEU A 343 -18.80 8.09 -10.49
C LEU A 343 -20.10 8.79 -10.90
N THR A 344 -19.99 9.96 -11.54
CA THR A 344 -21.14 10.72 -12.05
C THR A 344 -21.85 9.97 -13.18
N GLU A 345 -21.12 9.35 -14.10
CA GLU A 345 -21.70 8.50 -15.16
C GLU A 345 -22.49 7.32 -14.57
N VAL A 346 -21.97 6.70 -13.51
CA VAL A 346 -22.68 5.61 -12.80
C VAL A 346 -23.96 6.13 -12.15
N ARG A 347 -23.90 7.27 -11.45
CA ARG A 347 -25.07 7.90 -10.80
C ARG A 347 -26.15 8.31 -11.78
N ASN A 348 -25.75 8.77 -12.95
CA ASN A 348 -26.68 9.20 -14.01
C ASN A 348 -27.17 8.03 -14.88
N GLY A 349 -26.70 6.79 -14.65
CA GLY A 349 -27.08 5.63 -15.44
C GLY A 349 -26.50 5.58 -16.86
N THR A 350 -25.51 6.44 -17.18
CA THR A 350 -24.86 6.53 -18.50
C THR A 350 -23.58 5.74 -18.62
N ALA A 351 -23.08 5.15 -17.51
CA ALA A 351 -21.86 4.38 -17.47
C ALA A 351 -22.00 3.06 -18.25
N ASN A 352 -20.94 2.64 -18.94
CA ASN A 352 -20.84 1.32 -19.52
C ASN A 352 -20.62 0.24 -18.40
N GLU A 353 -20.79 -1.03 -18.74
CA GLU A 353 -20.72 -2.13 -17.77
C GLU A 353 -19.35 -2.22 -17.07
N LEU A 354 -18.24 -2.00 -17.77
CA LEU A 354 -16.91 -2.03 -17.16
C LEU A 354 -16.73 -0.90 -16.14
N THR A 355 -17.20 0.30 -16.47
CA THR A 355 -17.19 1.43 -15.53
C THR A 355 -17.99 1.13 -14.27
N LYS A 356 -19.19 0.55 -14.42
CA LYS A 356 -20.02 0.13 -13.27
C LYS A 356 -19.30 -0.91 -12.40
N GLU A 357 -18.67 -1.91 -13.03
CA GLU A 357 -17.90 -2.95 -12.31
C GLU A 357 -16.74 -2.34 -11.52
N ILE A 358 -15.96 -1.44 -12.14
CA ILE A 358 -14.83 -0.75 -11.47
C ILE A 358 -15.33 0.06 -10.27
N MET A 359 -16.37 0.86 -10.45
CA MET A 359 -16.88 1.74 -9.40
C MET A 359 -17.50 0.94 -8.24
N GLU A 360 -18.14 -0.19 -8.51
CA GLU A 360 -18.66 -1.09 -7.46
C GLU A 360 -17.52 -1.72 -6.64
N LEU A 361 -16.41 -2.09 -7.28
CA LEU A 361 -15.23 -2.61 -6.57
C LEU A 361 -14.59 -1.58 -5.63
N CYS A 362 -14.67 -0.29 -5.98
CA CYS A 362 -14.09 0.80 -5.20
C CYS A 362 -15.01 1.31 -4.08
N LYS A 363 -16.28 0.93 -4.12
CA LYS A 363 -17.27 1.37 -3.12
C LYS A 363 -16.93 0.84 -1.73
N ILE A 364 -16.95 1.74 -0.73
CA ILE A 364 -16.80 1.43 0.68
C ILE A 364 -18.16 1.57 1.34
N GLU A 365 -18.57 0.55 2.08
CA GLU A 365 -19.87 0.56 2.78
C GLU A 365 -19.94 1.69 3.80
N GLY A 366 -21.11 2.34 3.86
CA GLY A 366 -21.35 3.45 4.78
C GLY A 366 -20.67 4.77 4.41
N ARG A 367 -19.93 4.83 3.29
CA ARG A 367 -19.34 6.08 2.79
C ARG A 367 -20.06 6.56 1.53
N GLU A 368 -20.28 7.87 1.48
CA GLU A 368 -20.78 8.55 0.28
C GLU A 368 -19.73 9.55 -0.21
N VAL A 369 -19.18 9.30 -1.39
CA VAL A 369 -18.21 10.21 -2.00
C VAL A 369 -18.95 11.42 -2.57
N LYS A 370 -18.50 12.62 -2.21
CA LYS A 370 -18.99 13.89 -2.77
C LYS A 370 -18.05 14.34 -3.89
N THR A 371 -18.62 14.63 -5.05
CA THR A 371 -17.87 14.98 -6.26
C THR A 371 -17.67 16.50 -6.41
N VAL A 372 -17.27 17.17 -5.33
CA VAL A 372 -16.82 18.57 -5.45
C VAL A 372 -15.47 18.57 -6.15
N PRO A 373 -15.31 19.29 -7.29
CA PRO A 373 -14.09 19.20 -8.08
C PRO A 373 -12.84 19.57 -7.28
N MET A 374 -11.86 18.65 -7.22
CA MET A 374 -10.63 18.85 -6.43
C MET A 374 -9.87 20.10 -6.90
N GLY A 375 -9.81 20.35 -8.21
CA GLY A 375 -9.17 21.55 -8.76
C GLY A 375 -9.81 22.85 -8.28
N LEU A 376 -11.14 22.87 -8.14
CA LEU A 376 -11.86 24.03 -7.62
C LEU A 376 -11.55 24.26 -6.13
N ILE A 377 -11.48 23.19 -5.33
CA ILE A 377 -11.10 23.26 -3.92
C ILE A 377 -9.66 23.76 -3.77
N VAL A 378 -8.74 23.28 -4.59
CA VAL A 378 -7.34 23.72 -4.59
C VAL A 378 -7.22 25.21 -4.91
N GLN A 379 -7.92 25.68 -5.95
CA GLN A 379 -7.89 27.09 -6.37
C GLN A 379 -8.46 28.02 -5.30
N LEU A 380 -9.64 27.70 -4.78
CA LEU A 380 -10.36 28.59 -3.87
C LEU A 380 -9.94 28.39 -2.41
N GLY A 381 -9.58 27.18 -2.02
CA GLY A 381 -9.20 26.85 -0.64
C GLY A 381 -8.00 27.63 -0.16
N SER A 382 -6.95 27.74 -0.97
CA SER A 382 -5.74 28.48 -0.58
C SER A 382 -6.01 30.00 -0.44
N VAL A 383 -6.89 30.56 -1.26
CA VAL A 383 -7.24 32.00 -1.21
C VAL A 383 -7.94 32.36 0.11
N VAL A 384 -8.76 31.46 0.65
CA VAL A 384 -9.46 31.64 1.92
C VAL A 384 -8.72 31.03 3.12
N ASP A 385 -7.42 30.75 2.99
CA ASP A 385 -6.57 30.11 4.01
C ASP A 385 -7.18 28.80 4.56
N PHE A 386 -7.81 28.03 3.68
CA PHE A 386 -8.52 26.77 3.98
C PHE A 386 -9.61 26.91 5.05
N ASN A 387 -10.20 28.11 5.17
CA ASN A 387 -11.32 28.35 6.08
C ASN A 387 -12.62 27.81 5.49
N GLU A 388 -13.18 26.76 6.07
CA GLU A 388 -14.40 26.11 5.59
C GLU A 388 -15.61 27.04 5.51
N ASN A 389 -15.79 27.98 6.47
CA ASN A 389 -16.90 28.92 6.48
C ASN A 389 -16.79 29.90 5.32
N MET A 390 -15.59 30.42 5.08
CA MET A 390 -15.33 31.35 3.98
C MET A 390 -15.48 30.63 2.63
N LEU A 391 -15.00 29.41 2.52
CA LEU A 391 -15.11 28.61 1.29
C LEU A 391 -16.59 28.29 0.96
N GLU A 392 -17.42 27.97 1.96
CA GLU A 392 -18.86 27.77 1.77
C GLU A 392 -19.53 29.05 1.23
N VAL A 393 -19.19 30.21 1.77
CA VAL A 393 -19.69 31.50 1.27
C VAL A 393 -19.24 31.77 -0.19
N VAL A 394 -18.00 31.42 -0.52
CA VAL A 394 -17.48 31.54 -1.89
C VAL A 394 -18.25 30.64 -2.84
N PHE A 395 -18.48 29.38 -2.47
CA PHE A 395 -19.27 28.45 -3.29
C PHE A 395 -20.69 28.94 -3.53
N GLU A 396 -21.33 29.50 -2.52
CA GLU A 396 -22.67 30.11 -2.66
C GLU A 396 -22.65 31.28 -3.64
N LYS A 397 -21.65 32.17 -3.56
CA LYS A 397 -21.52 33.33 -4.45
C LYS A 397 -21.26 32.96 -5.90
N ILE A 398 -20.50 31.88 -6.17
CA ILE A 398 -20.27 31.44 -7.56
C ILE A 398 -21.37 30.52 -8.11
N GLY A 399 -22.49 30.38 -7.39
CA GLY A 399 -23.66 29.62 -7.84
C GLY A 399 -23.53 28.09 -7.76
N THR A 400 -22.56 27.60 -7.01
CA THR A 400 -22.39 26.16 -6.73
C THR A 400 -22.53 25.93 -5.22
N PRO A 401 -23.75 25.68 -4.71
CA PRO A 401 -24.02 25.68 -3.27
C PRO A 401 -23.55 24.41 -2.58
N TYR A 402 -22.23 24.18 -2.58
CA TYR A 402 -21.62 23.11 -1.77
C TYR A 402 -21.59 23.53 -0.31
N LYS A 403 -22.00 22.62 0.57
CA LYS A 403 -21.93 22.77 2.03
C LYS A 403 -20.63 22.16 2.57
N LYS A 404 -20.25 22.56 3.79
CA LYS A 404 -19.03 22.02 4.43
C LYS A 404 -18.93 20.49 4.36
N ALA A 405 -20.03 19.79 4.64
CA ALA A 405 -20.06 18.33 4.59
C ALA A 405 -19.75 17.74 3.21
N ASP A 406 -19.88 18.53 2.14
CA ASP A 406 -19.61 18.08 0.78
C ASP A 406 -18.12 18.19 0.41
N PHE A 407 -17.37 19.10 1.04
CA PHE A 407 -15.99 19.39 0.62
C PHE A 407 -14.94 19.28 1.74
N ALA A 408 -15.31 19.22 3.01
CA ALA A 408 -14.35 19.24 4.13
C ALA A 408 -13.26 18.18 4.00
N ASP A 409 -13.63 16.96 3.65
CA ASP A 409 -12.70 15.83 3.47
C ASP A 409 -11.67 16.08 2.34
N ARG A 410 -12.12 16.67 1.22
CA ARG A 410 -11.23 17.05 0.10
C ARG A 410 -10.44 18.31 0.39
N LEU A 411 -10.96 19.23 1.20
CA LEU A 411 -10.25 20.45 1.58
C LEU A 411 -9.00 20.14 2.42
N GLU A 412 -9.11 19.20 3.37
CA GLU A 412 -7.94 18.75 4.13
C GLU A 412 -6.87 18.14 3.22
N ARG A 413 -7.26 17.34 2.23
CA ARG A 413 -6.35 16.73 1.24
C ARG A 413 -5.73 17.76 0.32
N ALA A 414 -6.51 18.72 -0.15
CA ALA A 414 -6.02 19.83 -0.96
C ALA A 414 -4.98 20.66 -0.21
N LYS A 415 -5.26 20.97 1.05
CA LYS A 415 -4.31 21.66 1.94
C LYS A 415 -3.02 20.88 2.09
N PHE A 416 -3.12 19.60 2.43
CA PHE A 416 -1.94 18.76 2.60
C PHE A 416 -1.13 18.63 1.32
N TRP A 417 -1.80 18.43 0.18
CA TRP A 417 -1.12 18.34 -1.12
C TRP A 417 -0.40 19.64 -1.47
N LEU A 418 -1.07 20.79 -1.35
CA LEU A 418 -0.45 22.09 -1.61
C LEU A 418 0.76 22.34 -0.69
N GLU A 419 0.63 22.09 0.62
CA GLU A 419 1.70 22.35 1.57
C GLU A 419 2.91 21.43 1.41
N LYS A 420 2.71 20.19 0.95
CA LYS A 420 3.76 19.16 0.90
C LYS A 420 4.29 18.86 -0.49
N CYS A 421 3.45 19.00 -1.51
CA CYS A 421 3.78 18.56 -2.86
C CYS A 421 3.83 19.72 -3.87
N SER A 422 3.17 20.85 -3.58
CA SER A 422 3.07 21.99 -4.50
C SER A 422 3.06 23.35 -3.75
N PRO A 423 4.03 23.60 -2.86
CA PRO A 423 4.02 24.79 -1.99
C PRO A 423 4.11 26.10 -2.78
N GLU A 424 4.64 26.08 -3.98
CA GLU A 424 4.73 27.23 -4.91
C GLU A 424 3.36 27.70 -5.38
N ASN A 425 2.34 26.81 -5.38
CA ASN A 425 0.98 27.11 -5.80
C ASN A 425 0.05 27.52 -4.65
N VAL A 426 0.59 27.70 -3.44
CA VAL A 426 -0.20 28.17 -2.30
C VAL A 426 -0.40 29.67 -2.40
N ASN A 427 -1.64 30.07 -2.73
CA ASN A 427 -2.04 31.48 -2.69
C ASN A 427 -2.37 31.88 -1.24
N LYS A 428 -1.53 32.68 -0.59
CA LYS A 428 -1.82 33.22 0.74
C LYS A 428 -2.06 34.71 0.68
N LEU A 429 -3.18 35.12 1.22
CA LEU A 429 -3.36 36.54 1.55
C LEU A 429 -2.33 36.89 2.63
N GLY A 430 -1.48 37.85 2.30
CA GLY A 430 -0.49 38.38 3.26
C GLY A 430 -1.20 39.01 4.44
N LYS A 431 -0.80 38.66 5.68
CA LYS A 431 -1.29 39.32 6.91
C LYS A 431 -0.91 40.79 6.98
N TYR A 432 0.14 41.15 6.25
CA TYR A 432 0.69 42.51 6.22
C TYR A 432 0.85 42.93 4.76
N ARG A 433 0.79 44.28 4.55
CA ARG A 433 1.05 44.86 3.22
C ARG A 433 2.49 44.53 2.80
N ASN A 434 2.65 44.01 1.59
CA ASN A 434 3.97 43.74 1.01
C ASN A 434 4.57 45.04 0.45
N PHE A 435 5.09 45.88 1.36
CA PHE A 435 5.70 47.15 0.97
C PHE A 435 6.95 46.99 0.10
N GLU A 436 7.68 45.90 0.28
CA GLU A 436 8.88 45.61 -0.53
C GLU A 436 8.47 45.38 -1.99
N TYR A 437 7.52 44.51 -2.23
CA TYR A 437 7.00 44.29 -3.58
C TYR A 437 6.31 45.52 -4.16
N TYR A 438 5.50 46.23 -3.34
CA TYR A 438 4.82 47.44 -3.79
C TYR A 438 5.83 48.53 -4.19
N SER A 439 7.01 48.62 -3.57
CA SER A 439 8.07 49.56 -3.93
C SER A 439 8.72 49.25 -5.29
N THR A 440 8.64 48.05 -5.78
CA THR A 440 9.18 47.65 -7.09
C THR A 440 8.22 47.95 -8.26
N LEU A 441 6.96 48.25 -7.96
CA LEU A 441 5.96 48.59 -8.98
C LEU A 441 6.22 49.97 -9.55
N ASP A 442 5.93 50.13 -10.84
CA ASP A 442 5.94 51.46 -11.46
C ASP A 442 4.69 52.28 -11.10
N GLU A 443 4.63 53.54 -11.55
CA GLU A 443 3.52 54.43 -11.20
C GLU A 443 2.20 53.98 -11.88
N THR A 444 2.27 53.37 -13.04
CA THR A 444 1.10 52.82 -13.78
C THR A 444 0.50 51.63 -13.02
N GLU A 445 1.33 50.69 -12.62
CA GLU A 445 0.93 49.52 -11.81
C GLU A 445 0.34 49.96 -10.45
N LYS A 446 0.93 50.95 -9.80
CA LYS A 446 0.37 51.51 -8.56
C LYS A 446 -0.97 52.19 -8.75
N ALA A 447 -1.15 52.89 -9.88
CA ALA A 447 -2.45 53.50 -10.24
C ALA A 447 -3.52 52.44 -10.52
N GLU A 448 -3.17 51.36 -11.25
CA GLU A 448 -4.08 50.23 -11.51
C GLU A 448 -4.56 49.60 -10.20
N ILE A 449 -3.63 49.30 -9.27
CA ILE A 449 -3.97 48.72 -7.96
C ILE A 449 -4.85 49.67 -7.14
N THR A 450 -4.53 50.96 -7.15
CA THR A 450 -5.29 51.99 -6.40
C THR A 450 -6.71 52.12 -6.90
N GLU A 451 -6.91 52.10 -8.22
CA GLU A 451 -8.25 52.18 -8.82
C GLU A 451 -9.06 50.93 -8.53
N LEU A 452 -8.44 49.75 -8.66
CA LEU A 452 -9.06 48.46 -8.30
C LEU A 452 -9.46 48.42 -6.82
N TYR A 453 -8.58 48.84 -5.94
CA TYR A 453 -8.87 48.93 -4.51
C TYR A 453 -10.07 49.82 -4.23
N GLY A 454 -10.11 51.01 -4.83
CA GLY A 454 -11.23 51.91 -4.71
C GLY A 454 -12.55 51.38 -5.29
N TYR A 455 -12.46 50.58 -6.32
CA TYR A 455 -13.63 49.88 -6.87
C TYR A 455 -14.17 48.81 -5.90
N ILE A 456 -13.28 47.98 -5.34
CA ILE A 456 -13.63 46.96 -4.35
C ILE A 456 -14.21 47.59 -3.08
N GLU A 457 -13.60 48.67 -2.59
CA GLU A 457 -14.02 49.32 -1.34
C GLU A 457 -15.41 49.96 -1.43
N ARG A 458 -15.81 50.47 -2.61
CA ARG A 458 -17.17 50.97 -2.86
C ARG A 458 -18.25 49.90 -2.72
N GLY A 459 -17.93 48.65 -2.99
CA GLY A 459 -18.90 47.56 -2.95
C GLY A 459 -20.04 47.66 -3.93
N GLY A 460 -21.08 46.83 -3.77
CA GLY A 460 -22.34 46.90 -4.56
C GLY A 460 -22.22 46.37 -5.98
N TYR A 461 -21.16 45.65 -6.33
CA TYR A 461 -20.93 45.02 -7.62
C TYR A 461 -21.25 43.51 -7.59
N THR A 462 -21.59 42.96 -8.73
CA THR A 462 -21.65 41.53 -8.99
C THR A 462 -20.26 41.00 -9.28
N LEU A 463 -20.11 39.66 -9.26
CA LEU A 463 -18.82 39.01 -9.61
C LEU A 463 -18.42 39.31 -11.06
N ASP A 464 -19.39 39.32 -11.98
CA ASP A 464 -19.14 39.59 -13.40
C ASP A 464 -18.71 41.07 -13.62
N GLU A 465 -19.28 42.00 -12.88
CA GLU A 465 -18.87 43.41 -12.92
C GLU A 465 -17.46 43.59 -12.36
N LEU A 466 -17.13 42.93 -11.24
CA LEU A 466 -15.76 42.96 -10.67
C LEU A 466 -14.75 42.36 -11.65
N GLN A 467 -15.08 41.23 -12.28
CA GLN A 467 -14.21 40.60 -13.26
C GLN A 467 -14.05 41.52 -14.51
N THR A 468 -15.11 42.16 -14.97
CA THR A 468 -15.05 43.09 -16.07
C THR A 468 -14.13 44.27 -15.72
N GLU A 469 -14.29 44.88 -14.56
CA GLU A 469 -13.44 45.99 -14.12
C GLU A 469 -11.97 45.57 -13.92
N LEU A 470 -11.71 44.39 -13.41
CA LEU A 470 -10.36 43.87 -13.25
C LEU A 470 -9.55 43.88 -14.57
N TYR A 471 -10.21 43.56 -15.68
CA TYR A 471 -9.60 43.64 -17.01
C TYR A 471 -9.67 45.04 -17.65
N ALA A 472 -10.69 45.83 -17.32
CA ALA A 472 -10.88 47.15 -17.91
C ALA A 472 -9.94 48.23 -17.32
N ILE A 473 -9.62 48.15 -16.01
CA ILE A 473 -8.77 49.12 -15.32
C ILE A 473 -7.40 49.25 -15.99
N PRO A 474 -6.64 48.17 -16.23
CA PRO A 474 -5.31 48.25 -16.88
C PRO A 474 -5.43 48.89 -18.29
N LEU A 475 -6.41 48.49 -19.05
CA LEU A 475 -6.59 49.02 -20.38
C LEU A 475 -6.91 50.53 -20.35
N ARG A 476 -7.74 50.99 -19.42
CA ARG A 476 -8.10 52.38 -19.24
C ARG A 476 -6.93 53.25 -18.81
N ILE A 477 -6.15 52.81 -17.81
CA ILE A 477 -4.99 53.55 -17.28
C ILE A 477 -3.91 53.67 -18.35
N ARG A 478 -3.55 52.55 -19.01
CA ARG A 478 -2.50 52.56 -20.05
C ARG A 478 -2.90 53.31 -21.33
N SER A 479 -4.18 53.44 -21.63
CA SER A 479 -4.63 54.27 -22.74
C SER A 479 -4.54 55.75 -22.44
N LEU A 480 -4.57 56.18 -21.17
CA LEU A 480 -4.38 57.58 -20.75
C LEU A 480 -2.91 58.02 -20.84
N GLU A 481 -1.97 57.09 -20.75
CA GLU A 481 -0.51 57.40 -20.90
C GLU A 481 -0.05 57.47 -22.35
N SER A 482 -0.82 56.85 -23.28
CA SER A 482 -0.49 56.85 -24.71
C SER A 482 -1.12 57.99 -25.51
N GLY A 483 -1.84 58.89 -24.89
CA GLY A 483 -2.45 60.10 -25.44
C GLY A 483 -1.85 61.37 -24.86
#